data_034d972fc351dd139eb3d412fe93f737
#
_entry.id   034d972fc351dd139eb3d412fe93f737
#
_cell.length_a   1.000
_cell.length_b   1.000
_cell.length_c   1.000
_cell.angle_alpha   90.00
_cell.angle_beta   90.00
_cell.angle_gamma   90.00
#
_symmetry.space_group_name_H-M   'P 1'
#
loop_
_entity.id
_entity.type
_entity.pdbx_description
1 polymer ?
#
loop_
_entity_poly.entity_id
_entity_poly.type
_entity_poly.pdbx_seq_one_letter_code
_entity_poly.pdbx_strand_id
1 'polypeptide(L)'
;MLCNPPFGVEWKKYEKEIRDENKKLGHAGRFGAGLPRISDGSFLFLQHMISKMKPIEEGGSRIAIVFNGSPLFTGDASSGESDIRRWIIEHDWLEAIVALPDQMFYNTGRSTYIWIV
;
A
#
# COMPACT_ATOMS: atom_id res chain seq x y z
N MET A 1 9.45 -9.30 -3.93
CA MET A 1 8.27 -9.14 -4.81
C MET A 1 8.35 -7.79 -5.53
N LEU A 2 8.01 -7.79 -6.80
CA LEU A 2 7.99 -6.57 -7.61
C LEU A 2 6.57 -6.36 -8.13
N CYS A 3 6.08 -5.12 -8.06
CA CYS A 3 4.73 -4.80 -8.53
C CYS A 3 4.66 -3.38 -9.09
N ASN A 4 3.94 -3.26 -10.20
CA ASN A 4 3.60 -1.97 -10.79
C ASN A 4 2.07 -1.93 -10.96
N PRO A 5 1.33 -1.70 -9.85
CA PRO A 5 -0.14 -1.72 -9.91
C PRO A 5 -0.67 -0.49 -10.65
N PRO A 6 -1.89 -0.57 -11.18
CA PRO A 6 -2.53 0.62 -11.76
C PRO A 6 -2.69 1.71 -10.71
N PHE A 7 -2.49 2.97 -11.09
CA PHE A 7 -2.67 4.10 -10.20
C PHE A 7 -4.14 4.44 -10.02
N GLY A 8 -4.52 4.82 -8.79
CA GLY A 8 -5.83 5.36 -8.49
C GLY A 8 -7.00 4.43 -8.79
N VAL A 9 -6.82 3.13 -8.65
CA VAL A 9 -7.88 2.17 -8.94
C VAL A 9 -8.98 2.25 -7.88
N GLU A 10 -10.22 2.43 -8.35
CA GLU A 10 -11.39 2.37 -7.48
C GLU A 10 -11.69 0.92 -7.12
N TRP A 11 -11.97 0.68 -5.83
CA TRP A 11 -12.25 -0.67 -5.34
C TRP A 11 -13.68 -0.87 -4.83
N LYS A 12 -14.60 0.01 -5.21
CA LYS A 12 -16.00 -0.04 -4.78
C LYS A 12 -16.67 -1.40 -5.07
N LYS A 13 -16.32 -2.01 -6.19
CA LYS A 13 -16.85 -3.33 -6.58
C LYS A 13 -16.56 -4.42 -5.54
N TYR A 14 -15.46 -4.28 -4.83
CA TYR A 14 -15.00 -5.25 -3.83
C TYR A 14 -15.11 -4.73 -2.40
N GLU A 15 -15.76 -3.60 -2.22
CA GLU A 15 -15.83 -2.89 -0.93
C GLU A 15 -16.35 -3.79 0.19
N LYS A 16 -17.42 -4.53 -0.08
CA LYS A 16 -18.04 -5.38 0.93
C LYS A 16 -17.07 -6.45 1.43
N GLU A 17 -16.42 -7.16 0.53
CA GLU A 17 -15.49 -8.24 0.87
C GLU A 17 -14.28 -7.72 1.64
N ILE A 18 -13.76 -6.58 1.23
CA ILE A 18 -12.58 -5.98 1.85
C ILE A 18 -12.92 -5.44 3.24
N ARG A 19 -14.07 -4.75 3.38
CA ARG A 19 -14.51 -4.27 4.69
C ARG A 19 -14.85 -5.41 5.64
N ASP A 20 -15.42 -6.49 5.13
CA ASP A 20 -15.70 -7.68 5.94
C ASP A 20 -14.40 -8.32 6.43
N GLU A 21 -13.39 -8.43 5.60
CA GLU A 21 -12.08 -8.95 6.01
C GLU A 21 -11.46 -8.06 7.08
N ASN A 22 -11.48 -6.74 6.90
CA ASN A 22 -10.96 -5.79 7.89
C ASN A 22 -11.68 -5.94 9.23
N LYS A 23 -13.01 -6.00 9.20
CA LYS A 23 -13.83 -6.02 10.41
C LYS A 23 -13.75 -7.36 11.15
N LYS A 24 -13.80 -8.48 10.42
CA LYS A 24 -13.88 -9.81 11.02
C LYS A 24 -12.52 -10.37 11.42
N LEU A 25 -11.48 -10.11 10.63
CA LEU A 25 -10.18 -10.71 10.85
C LEU A 25 -9.17 -9.74 11.48
N GLY A 26 -9.38 -8.43 11.35
CA GLY A 26 -8.41 -7.46 11.85
C GLY A 26 -7.00 -7.77 11.32
N HIS A 27 -6.02 -7.78 12.22
CA HIS A 27 -4.63 -8.08 11.84
C HIS A 27 -4.37 -9.55 11.47
N ALA A 28 -5.31 -10.44 11.71
CA ALA A 28 -5.21 -11.81 11.19
C ALA A 28 -5.48 -11.87 9.68
N GLY A 29 -6.16 -10.87 9.13
CA GLY A 29 -6.36 -10.71 7.70
C GLY A 29 -5.37 -9.72 7.09
N ARG A 30 -5.60 -9.35 5.82
CA ARG A 30 -4.68 -8.50 5.08
C ARG A 30 -4.79 -7.01 5.43
N PHE A 31 -5.93 -6.55 5.88
CA PHE A 31 -6.28 -5.12 5.92
C PHE A 31 -6.54 -4.59 7.33
N GLY A 32 -5.93 -5.21 8.33
CA GLY A 32 -6.15 -4.83 9.72
C GLY A 32 -5.60 -3.45 10.09
N ALA A 33 -4.61 -2.95 9.37
CA ALA A 33 -4.02 -1.65 9.65
C ALA A 33 -4.95 -0.49 9.30
N GLY A 34 -5.78 -0.65 8.27
CA GLY A 34 -6.72 0.36 7.84
C GLY A 34 -7.16 0.15 6.40
N LEU A 35 -8.11 0.97 5.96
CA LEU A 35 -8.60 0.93 4.59
C LEU A 35 -8.41 2.30 3.93
N PRO A 36 -7.85 2.32 2.71
CA PRO A 36 -7.76 3.57 1.97
C PRO A 36 -9.14 4.02 1.48
N ARG A 37 -9.22 5.25 0.95
CA ARG A 37 -10.47 5.71 0.32
C ARG A 37 -10.82 4.83 -0.87
N ILE A 38 -12.12 4.74 -1.17
CA ILE A 38 -12.63 3.86 -2.23
C ILE A 38 -12.06 4.23 -3.60
N SER A 39 -11.79 5.50 -3.82
CA SER A 39 -11.28 5.98 -5.11
C SER A 39 -9.80 5.65 -5.37
N ASP A 40 -9.09 5.11 -4.39
CA ASP A 40 -7.66 4.82 -4.54
C ASP A 40 -7.27 3.58 -3.74
N GLY A 41 -7.16 2.46 -4.41
CA GLY A 41 -6.81 1.17 -3.82
C GLY A 41 -5.32 0.88 -3.71
N SER A 42 -4.44 1.87 -3.91
CA SER A 42 -2.98 1.65 -3.90
C SER A 42 -2.51 0.91 -2.65
N PHE A 43 -2.96 1.32 -1.48
CA PHE A 43 -2.56 0.67 -0.23
C PHE A 43 -3.18 -0.71 -0.02
N LEU A 44 -4.22 -1.07 -0.76
CA LEU A 44 -4.71 -2.45 -0.73
C LEU A 44 -3.72 -3.40 -1.38
N PHE A 45 -3.10 -2.99 -2.50
CA PHE A 45 -2.05 -3.78 -3.13
C PHE A 45 -0.87 -3.99 -2.18
N LEU A 46 -0.40 -2.92 -1.53
CA LEU A 46 0.73 -3.03 -0.62
C LEU A 46 0.42 -3.93 0.58
N GLN A 47 -0.74 -3.74 1.21
CA GLN A 47 -1.13 -4.58 2.35
C GLN A 47 -1.28 -6.05 1.95
N HIS A 48 -1.81 -6.32 0.75
CA HIS A 48 -1.87 -7.68 0.24
C HIS A 48 -0.46 -8.27 0.10
N MET A 49 0.48 -7.55 -0.49
CA MET A 49 1.86 -8.01 -0.65
C MET A 49 2.53 -8.25 0.70
N ILE A 50 2.35 -7.34 1.66
CA ILE A 50 2.88 -7.51 3.02
C ILE A 50 2.35 -8.79 3.66
N SER A 51 1.09 -9.12 3.45
CA SER A 51 0.49 -10.35 3.98
C SER A 51 1.13 -11.63 3.43
N LYS A 52 1.86 -11.53 2.32
CA LYS A 52 2.54 -12.67 1.70
C LYS A 52 4.04 -12.70 2.00
N MET A 53 4.55 -11.76 2.79
CA MET A 53 5.96 -11.77 3.17
C MET A 53 6.28 -12.96 4.06
N LYS A 54 7.46 -13.53 3.85
CA LYS A 54 7.97 -14.59 4.71
C LYS A 54 8.52 -13.98 6.00
N PRO A 55 8.38 -14.65 7.15
CA PRO A 55 9.01 -14.20 8.38
C PRO A 55 10.54 -14.26 8.26
N ILE A 56 11.23 -13.51 9.12
CA ILE A 56 12.69 -13.41 9.11
C ILE A 56 13.33 -14.79 9.24
N GLU A 57 12.76 -15.67 10.05
CA GLU A 57 13.25 -17.02 10.28
C GLU A 57 13.25 -17.87 9.01
N GLU A 58 12.42 -17.53 8.04
CA GLU A 58 12.35 -18.21 6.75
C GLU A 58 13.09 -17.45 5.63
N GLY A 59 13.96 -16.50 6.01
CA GLY A 59 14.73 -15.69 5.08
C GLY A 59 14.17 -14.30 4.81
N GLY A 60 13.00 -13.99 5.34
CA GLY A 60 12.35 -12.69 5.16
C GLY A 60 11.89 -12.45 3.72
N SER A 61 11.44 -11.24 3.45
CA SER A 61 10.99 -10.81 2.12
C SER A 61 11.29 -9.34 1.91
N ARG A 62 11.36 -8.94 0.64
CA ARG A 62 11.49 -7.54 0.26
C ARG A 62 10.48 -7.24 -0.85
N ILE A 63 9.85 -6.08 -0.77
CA ILE A 63 8.87 -5.62 -1.75
C ILE A 63 9.39 -4.36 -2.43
N ALA A 64 9.24 -4.28 -3.73
CA ALA A 64 9.39 -3.02 -4.47
C ALA A 64 8.08 -2.78 -5.23
N ILE A 65 7.41 -1.69 -4.93
CA ILE A 65 6.12 -1.34 -5.52
C ILE A 65 6.15 0.10 -6.02
N VAL A 66 5.62 0.30 -7.23
CA VAL A 66 5.56 1.61 -7.86
C VAL A 66 4.25 2.29 -7.48
N PHE A 67 4.34 3.51 -6.94
CA PHE A 67 3.19 4.32 -6.57
C PHE A 67 3.27 5.70 -7.20
N ASN A 68 2.10 6.35 -7.36
CA ASN A 68 2.05 7.80 -7.54
C ASN A 68 2.23 8.49 -6.17
N GLY A 69 2.01 9.81 -6.09
CA GLY A 69 2.18 10.56 -4.84
C GLY A 69 1.12 10.28 -3.78
N SER A 70 -0.01 9.70 -4.16
CA SER A 70 -1.14 9.49 -3.25
C SER A 70 -0.78 8.75 -1.95
N PRO A 71 -0.07 7.61 -1.98
CA PRO A 71 0.32 6.93 -0.75
C PRO A 71 1.17 7.78 0.19
N LEU A 72 1.90 8.77 -0.32
CA LEU A 72 2.73 9.66 0.50
C LEU A 72 1.93 10.81 1.12
N PHE A 73 1.03 11.41 0.34
CA PHE A 73 0.48 12.73 0.67
C PHE A 73 -1.01 12.74 0.94
N THR A 74 -1.73 11.66 0.64
CA THR A 74 -3.17 11.60 0.79
C THR A 74 -3.56 11.14 2.19
N GLY A 75 -4.62 11.74 2.70
CA GLY A 75 -5.21 11.37 3.98
C GLY A 75 -4.68 12.18 5.16
N ASP A 76 -5.61 12.77 5.90
CA ASP A 76 -5.31 13.50 7.13
C ASP A 76 -5.00 12.54 8.28
N ALA A 77 -4.58 13.09 9.42
CA ALA A 77 -4.37 12.32 10.63
C ALA A 77 -5.61 11.50 10.99
N SER A 78 -5.41 10.26 11.37
CA SER A 78 -6.47 9.27 11.70
C SER A 78 -7.28 8.78 10.50
N SER A 79 -6.90 9.12 9.26
CA SER A 79 -7.48 8.49 8.07
C SER A 79 -6.94 7.07 7.90
N GLY A 80 -7.61 6.28 7.05
CA GLY A 80 -7.13 4.94 6.73
C GLY A 80 -5.72 4.94 6.14
N GLU A 81 -5.44 5.88 5.23
CA GLU A 81 -4.10 6.02 4.64
C GLU A 81 -3.05 6.37 5.70
N SER A 82 -3.37 7.28 6.61
CA SER A 82 -2.48 7.65 7.71
C SER A 82 -2.19 6.46 8.63
N ASP A 83 -3.22 5.69 8.95
CA ASP A 83 -3.08 4.50 9.80
C ASP A 83 -2.19 3.43 9.14
N ILE A 84 -2.32 3.24 7.84
CA ILE A 84 -1.49 2.28 7.09
C ILE A 84 -0.04 2.73 7.08
N ARG A 85 0.23 4.01 6.80
CA ARG A 85 1.59 4.56 6.83
C ARG A 85 2.22 4.38 8.22
N ARG A 86 1.47 4.71 9.26
CA ARG A 86 1.91 4.55 10.64
C ARG A 86 2.28 3.11 10.94
N TRP A 87 1.44 2.17 10.56
CA TRP A 87 1.66 0.74 10.78
C TRP A 87 2.97 0.24 10.13
N ILE A 88 3.21 0.66 8.87
CA ILE A 88 4.42 0.28 8.16
C ILE A 88 5.67 0.85 8.83
N ILE A 89 5.61 2.12 9.25
CA ILE A 89 6.73 2.80 9.88
C ILE A 89 7.01 2.24 11.27
N GLU A 90 5.98 2.02 12.06
CA GLU A 90 6.14 1.48 13.43
C GLU A 90 6.70 0.08 13.46
N HIS A 91 6.51 -0.71 12.40
CA HIS A 91 7.08 -2.05 12.28
C HIS A 91 8.47 -2.05 11.65
N ASP A 92 9.04 -0.88 11.36
CA ASP A 92 10.33 -0.74 10.68
C ASP A 92 10.42 -1.48 9.35
N TRP A 93 9.31 -1.58 8.64
CA TRP A 93 9.29 -2.28 7.36
C TRP A 93 9.68 -1.40 6.17
N LEU A 94 9.50 -0.10 6.28
CA LEU A 94 9.84 0.80 5.18
C LEU A 94 11.36 0.99 5.12
N GLU A 95 11.97 0.47 4.05
CA GLU A 95 13.42 0.58 3.84
C GLU A 95 13.79 1.87 3.13
N ALA A 96 13.09 2.21 2.05
CA ALA A 96 13.39 3.40 1.26
C ALA A 96 12.20 3.78 0.38
N ILE A 97 12.19 5.05 -0.02
CA ILE A 97 11.29 5.56 -1.07
C ILE A 97 12.17 6.26 -2.10
N VAL A 98 12.11 5.79 -3.34
CA VAL A 98 12.88 6.35 -4.45
C VAL A 98 11.95 7.17 -5.32
N ALA A 99 12.19 8.49 -5.38
CA ALA A 99 11.45 9.37 -6.27
C ALA A 99 12.01 9.25 -7.68
N LEU A 100 11.14 9.02 -8.65
CA LEU A 100 11.52 8.91 -10.04
C LEU A 100 11.29 10.23 -10.77
N PRO A 101 12.01 10.49 -11.88
CA PRO A 101 11.76 11.66 -12.69
C PRO A 101 10.32 11.72 -13.18
N ASP A 102 9.79 12.95 -13.33
CA ASP A 102 8.44 13.16 -13.86
C ASP A 102 8.32 12.58 -15.27
N GLN A 103 7.13 12.10 -15.59
CA GLN A 103 6.79 11.57 -16.91
C GLN A 103 7.62 10.36 -17.35
N MET A 104 8.24 9.64 -16.40
CA MET A 104 9.00 8.43 -16.73
C MET A 104 8.09 7.32 -17.28
N PHE A 105 6.87 7.24 -16.79
CA PHE A 105 5.91 6.22 -17.22
C PHE A 105 4.95 6.78 -18.26
N TYR A 106 4.65 5.95 -19.27
CA TYR A 106 3.71 6.31 -20.33
C TYR A 106 2.33 6.64 -19.74
N ASN A 107 1.68 7.66 -20.29
CA ASN A 107 0.35 8.13 -19.90
C ASN A 107 0.25 8.72 -18.48
N THR A 108 1.35 9.09 -17.86
CA THR A 108 1.28 9.83 -16.60
C THR A 108 2.24 11.01 -16.62
N GLY A 109 1.74 12.19 -16.29
CA GLY A 109 2.54 13.40 -16.06
C GLY A 109 2.85 13.61 -14.58
N ARG A 110 2.49 12.65 -13.72
CA ARG A 110 2.66 12.76 -12.27
C ARG A 110 3.97 12.15 -11.83
N SER A 111 4.50 12.66 -10.71
CA SER A 111 5.64 12.05 -10.06
C SER A 111 5.31 10.63 -9.62
N THR A 112 6.27 9.72 -9.78
CA THR A 112 6.15 8.35 -9.34
C THR A 112 7.24 8.02 -8.34
N TYR A 113 6.97 7.03 -7.50
CA TYR A 113 7.84 6.65 -6.41
C TYR A 113 7.92 5.13 -6.35
N ILE A 114 9.11 4.61 -5.99
CA ILE A 114 9.26 3.20 -5.68
C ILE A 114 9.40 3.08 -4.17
N TRP A 115 8.49 2.34 -3.55
CA TRP A 115 8.58 2.01 -2.13
C TRP A 115 9.26 0.67 -1.98
N ILE A 116 10.28 0.63 -1.14
CA ILE A 116 10.98 -0.61 -0.80
C ILE A 116 10.65 -0.95 0.64
N VAL A 117 9.99 -2.08 0.81
CA VAL A 117 9.43 -2.52 2.09
C VAL A 117 9.99 -3.87 2.52
#